data_8bd3fea2c2d3d8d130a7dda7a4e744c6
#
_entry.id   8bd3fea2c2d3d8d130a7dda7a4e744c6
#
_cell.length_a   1.000
_cell.length_b   1.000
_cell.length_c   1.000
_cell.angle_alpha   90.00
_cell.angle_beta   90.00
_cell.angle_gamma   90.00
#
_symmetry.space_group_name_H-M   'P 1'
#
loop_
_entity.id
_entity.type
_entity.pdbx_description
1 polymer ?
#
loop_
_entity_poly.entity_id
_entity_poly.type
_entity_poly.pdbx_seq_one_letter_code
_entity_poly.pdbx_strand_id
1 'polypeptide(L)'
;MSELTGVTILGSTGSIGVNTLDVLARHPERFRVVALTANRNSEALFQQCLTYQPQFAVMADPVAAEQLEIRLRAAGQPVEVLAGAAGLEQVAALPAAGYVMAAIVGAAGLLPTLAAARAGKRILLANKEALVMAGPLFMAAVREQGAELLPIDSEHNAIFQCLPPGFTANSLDAVGVRRILLTGSGGPFRTTPLEQLSEVTPNQACAHPNWQMGRKISVDSATLMNKGLEVIEAHWLFAASPEQIEVVVHPQSVIHSMVEYVDGSVLAQLGQPDMRTPIAHALAWPERLASGAAFLNFTQLAKLEFQAPDFGRFPCLQLAFAALETGGTAPAILNAANEIAVQAFLERRIRFTAIAAVVEWTLEQVGVSTIETLTTILAADVAARTVANEWIAARMAEDMR
;
A
#
# COMPACT_ATOMS: atom_id res chain seq x y z
N MET A 1 -32.20 -1.89 16.05
CA MET A 1 -30.92 -1.18 15.90
C MET A 1 -30.04 -2.12 15.09
N SER A 2 -29.49 -1.70 13.94
CA SER A 2 -28.51 -2.49 13.20
C SER A 2 -27.29 -2.73 14.08
N GLU A 3 -26.72 -3.93 14.05
CA GLU A 3 -25.50 -4.26 14.78
C GLU A 3 -24.35 -3.43 14.21
N LEU A 4 -23.53 -2.82 15.10
CA LEU A 4 -22.36 -2.04 14.70
C LEU A 4 -21.33 -2.93 14.03
N THR A 5 -20.83 -2.52 12.89
CA THR A 5 -19.74 -3.24 12.20
C THR A 5 -18.44 -3.11 12.98
N GLY A 6 -17.86 -4.24 13.41
CA GLY A 6 -16.56 -4.29 14.05
C GLY A 6 -15.42 -4.11 13.05
N VAL A 7 -14.45 -3.26 13.40
CA VAL A 7 -13.29 -2.96 12.56
C VAL A 7 -12.00 -3.26 13.31
N THR A 8 -11.11 -4.06 12.71
CA THR A 8 -9.71 -4.22 13.11
C THR A 8 -8.84 -3.30 12.25
N ILE A 9 -7.92 -2.55 12.86
CA ILE A 9 -6.99 -1.68 12.14
C ILE A 9 -5.56 -2.18 12.32
N LEU A 10 -5.02 -2.79 11.28
CA LEU A 10 -3.63 -3.19 11.19
C LEU A 10 -2.78 -1.97 10.85
N GLY A 11 -1.92 -1.52 11.77
CA GLY A 11 -1.11 -0.31 11.60
C GLY A 11 -1.84 1.00 11.95
N SER A 12 -2.57 1.03 13.06
CA SER A 12 -3.43 2.15 13.48
C SER A 12 -2.69 3.46 13.75
N THR A 13 -1.40 3.41 14.09
CA THR A 13 -0.58 4.59 14.38
C THR A 13 0.05 5.23 13.13
N GLY A 14 -0.07 4.57 11.97
CA GLY A 14 0.35 5.10 10.68
C GLY A 14 -0.68 6.08 10.08
N SER A 15 -0.31 6.76 8.99
CA SER A 15 -1.17 7.76 8.33
C SER A 15 -2.55 7.20 7.96
N ILE A 16 -2.61 6.02 7.33
CA ILE A 16 -3.89 5.39 6.94
C ILE A 16 -4.70 5.00 8.18
N GLY A 17 -4.05 4.43 9.20
CA GLY A 17 -4.72 4.06 10.45
C GLY A 17 -5.35 5.25 11.17
N VAL A 18 -4.62 6.37 11.27
CA VAL A 18 -5.12 7.61 11.86
C VAL A 18 -6.31 8.18 11.06
N ASN A 19 -6.20 8.23 9.73
CA ASN A 19 -7.31 8.67 8.87
C ASN A 19 -8.52 7.73 8.96
N THR A 20 -8.29 6.42 9.12
CA THR A 20 -9.37 5.44 9.34
C THR A 20 -10.11 5.74 10.64
N LEU A 21 -9.37 5.97 11.73
CA LEU A 21 -9.95 6.33 13.02
C LEU A 21 -10.74 7.64 12.96
N ASP A 22 -10.24 8.66 12.22
CA ASP A 22 -11.01 9.91 12.00
C ASP A 22 -12.33 9.66 11.27
N VAL A 23 -12.34 8.82 10.23
CA VAL A 23 -13.59 8.47 9.52
C VAL A 23 -14.54 7.67 10.42
N LEU A 24 -14.04 6.67 11.15
CA LEU A 24 -14.87 5.87 12.06
C LEU A 24 -15.50 6.73 13.17
N ALA A 25 -14.74 7.67 13.73
CA ALA A 25 -15.22 8.58 14.77
C ALA A 25 -16.35 9.52 14.29
N ARG A 26 -16.50 9.74 12.99
CA ARG A 26 -17.59 10.51 12.39
C ARG A 26 -18.88 9.69 12.24
N HIS A 27 -18.77 8.35 12.34
CA HIS A 27 -19.88 7.42 12.13
C HIS A 27 -19.99 6.38 13.25
N PRO A 28 -20.08 6.81 14.53
CA PRO A 28 -20.13 5.91 15.68
C PRO A 28 -21.41 5.05 15.72
N GLU A 29 -22.44 5.45 14.97
CA GLU A 29 -23.68 4.70 14.80
C GLU A 29 -23.55 3.50 13.84
N ARG A 30 -22.45 3.41 13.09
CA ARG A 30 -22.22 2.35 12.09
C ARG A 30 -21.08 1.41 12.47
N PHE A 31 -20.04 1.94 13.11
CA PHE A 31 -18.77 1.23 13.32
C PHE A 31 -18.34 1.24 14.78
N ARG A 32 -17.65 0.16 15.17
CA ARG A 32 -16.89 0.09 16.43
C ARG A 32 -15.50 -0.43 16.17
N VAL A 33 -14.52 0.08 16.90
CA VAL A 33 -13.14 -0.42 16.83
C VAL A 33 -13.03 -1.68 17.68
N VAL A 34 -12.60 -2.79 17.09
CA VAL A 34 -12.41 -4.09 17.76
C VAL A 34 -10.96 -4.26 18.17
N ALA A 35 -10.02 -4.00 17.27
CA ALA A 35 -8.60 -4.14 17.54
C ALA A 35 -7.78 -3.04 16.87
N LEU A 36 -6.73 -2.60 17.56
CA LEU A 36 -5.74 -1.64 17.09
C LEU A 36 -4.36 -2.26 17.13
N THR A 37 -3.54 -2.00 16.12
CA THR A 37 -2.18 -2.55 16.10
C THR A 37 -1.13 -1.50 15.78
N ALA A 38 0.08 -1.66 16.33
CA ALA A 38 1.23 -0.84 15.99
C ALA A 38 2.53 -1.66 16.03
N ASN A 39 3.64 -1.09 15.52
CA ASN A 39 4.95 -1.75 15.60
C ASN A 39 5.61 -1.47 16.97
N ARG A 40 6.14 -0.23 17.17
CA ARG A 40 6.88 0.18 18.38
C ARG A 40 6.31 1.41 19.07
N ASN A 41 5.40 2.12 18.40
CA ASN A 41 4.85 3.36 18.95
C ASN A 41 3.76 3.07 19.99
N SER A 42 4.18 2.59 21.19
CA SER A 42 3.29 2.26 22.29
C SER A 42 2.58 3.49 22.85
N GLU A 43 3.19 4.69 22.79
CA GLU A 43 2.54 5.93 23.23
C GLU A 43 1.31 6.27 22.38
N ALA A 44 1.47 6.31 21.07
CA ALA A 44 0.34 6.60 20.18
C ALA A 44 -0.77 5.55 20.31
N LEU A 45 -0.40 4.26 20.39
CA LEU A 45 -1.38 3.19 20.56
C LEU A 45 -2.11 3.27 21.90
N PHE A 46 -1.40 3.62 22.98
CA PHE A 46 -2.01 3.87 24.29
C PHE A 46 -3.09 4.96 24.23
N GLN A 47 -2.79 6.11 23.61
CA GLN A 47 -3.76 7.20 23.44
C GLN A 47 -4.97 6.78 22.60
N GLN A 48 -4.73 5.99 21.53
CA GLN A 48 -5.80 5.42 20.73
C GLN A 48 -6.68 4.44 21.54
N CYS A 49 -6.09 3.62 22.40
CA CYS A 49 -6.83 2.72 23.28
C CYS A 49 -7.72 3.48 24.28
N LEU A 50 -7.23 4.58 24.85
CA LEU A 50 -8.04 5.44 25.73
C LEU A 50 -9.25 6.04 25.02
N THR A 51 -9.06 6.45 23.76
CA THR A 51 -10.08 7.14 22.97
C THR A 51 -11.13 6.17 22.39
N TYR A 52 -10.67 5.06 21.80
CA TYR A 52 -11.54 4.17 21.01
C TYR A 52 -11.93 2.88 21.74
N GLN A 53 -11.34 2.61 22.91
CA GLN A 53 -11.65 1.49 23.82
C GLN A 53 -11.79 0.13 23.06
N PRO A 54 -10.76 -0.30 22.28
CA PRO A 54 -10.82 -1.55 21.57
C PRO A 54 -10.83 -2.74 22.55
N GLN A 55 -11.25 -3.91 22.06
CA GLN A 55 -11.13 -5.17 22.84
C GLN A 55 -9.67 -5.63 22.88
N PHE A 56 -8.92 -5.43 21.78
CA PHE A 56 -7.53 -5.87 21.65
C PHE A 56 -6.61 -4.72 21.21
N ALA A 57 -5.39 -4.76 21.72
CA ALA A 57 -4.28 -3.96 21.21
C ALA A 57 -3.08 -4.87 20.93
N VAL A 58 -2.42 -4.70 19.77
CA VAL A 58 -1.27 -5.53 19.40
C VAL A 58 -0.06 -4.66 19.10
N MET A 59 1.06 -5.01 19.73
CA MET A 59 2.37 -4.46 19.35
C MET A 59 3.17 -5.55 18.63
N ALA A 60 3.73 -5.24 17.45
CA ALA A 60 4.62 -6.15 16.76
C ALA A 60 5.92 -6.41 17.56
N ASP A 61 6.40 -5.39 18.29
CA ASP A 61 7.54 -5.48 19.20
C ASP A 61 7.08 -5.97 20.57
N PRO A 62 7.59 -7.12 21.09
CA PRO A 62 7.16 -7.68 22.37
C PRO A 62 7.46 -6.78 23.58
N VAL A 63 8.59 -6.05 23.55
CA VAL A 63 8.95 -5.12 24.64
C VAL A 63 7.98 -3.96 24.69
N ALA A 64 7.59 -3.43 23.53
CA ALA A 64 6.57 -2.39 23.46
C ALA A 64 5.18 -2.89 23.91
N ALA A 65 4.87 -4.18 23.71
CA ALA A 65 3.64 -4.79 24.18
C ALA A 65 3.56 -4.83 25.71
N GLU A 66 4.62 -5.24 26.38
CA GLU A 66 4.70 -5.24 27.86
C GLU A 66 4.52 -3.81 28.42
N GLN A 67 5.18 -2.83 27.82
CA GLN A 67 5.05 -1.42 28.22
C GLN A 67 3.61 -0.93 28.07
N LEU A 68 2.96 -1.27 26.96
CA LEU A 68 1.57 -0.90 26.69
C LEU A 68 0.62 -1.56 27.71
N GLU A 69 0.80 -2.85 27.98
CA GLU A 69 -0.04 -3.60 28.93
C GLU A 69 0.03 -3.01 30.35
N ILE A 70 1.24 -2.73 30.84
CA ILE A 70 1.43 -2.08 32.16
C ILE A 70 0.68 -0.75 32.23
N ARG A 71 0.78 0.07 31.19
CA ARG A 71 0.14 1.39 31.14
C ARG A 71 -1.39 1.32 31.07
N LEU A 72 -1.93 0.44 30.22
CA LEU A 72 -3.38 0.23 30.10
C LEU A 72 -3.97 -0.30 31.41
N ARG A 73 -3.29 -1.25 32.06
CA ARG A 73 -3.68 -1.77 33.37
C ARG A 73 -3.67 -0.65 34.44
N ALA A 74 -2.63 0.17 34.47
CA ALA A 74 -2.54 1.30 35.40
C ALA A 74 -3.64 2.36 35.15
N ALA A 75 -4.08 2.51 33.91
CA ALA A 75 -5.19 3.39 33.53
C ALA A 75 -6.58 2.75 33.69
N GLY A 76 -6.67 1.51 34.19
CA GLY A 76 -7.94 0.80 34.39
C GLY A 76 -8.65 0.43 33.08
N GLN A 77 -7.94 0.32 31.98
CA GLN A 77 -8.52 -0.04 30.66
C GLN A 77 -8.59 -1.54 30.48
N PRO A 78 -9.77 -2.11 30.15
CA PRO A 78 -9.96 -3.55 29.97
C PRO A 78 -9.57 -4.01 28.55
N VAL A 79 -8.42 -3.57 28.06
CA VAL A 79 -7.91 -3.92 26.72
C VAL A 79 -6.95 -5.08 26.84
N GLU A 80 -7.19 -6.15 26.11
CA GLU A 80 -6.26 -7.28 26.02
C GLU A 80 -5.10 -6.96 25.10
N VAL A 81 -3.86 -7.10 25.60
CA VAL A 81 -2.65 -6.80 24.83
C VAL A 81 -2.02 -8.07 24.31
N LEU A 82 -1.80 -8.13 23.00
CA LEU A 82 -1.11 -9.21 22.30
C LEU A 82 0.21 -8.71 21.71
N ALA A 83 1.09 -9.64 21.35
CA ALA A 83 2.42 -9.32 20.83
C ALA A 83 2.77 -10.12 19.57
N GLY A 84 3.63 -9.54 18.73
CA GLY A 84 4.27 -10.20 17.60
C GLY A 84 3.35 -10.53 16.44
N ALA A 85 3.88 -11.31 15.48
CA ALA A 85 3.17 -11.68 14.26
C ALA A 85 1.90 -12.50 14.54
N ALA A 86 1.97 -13.43 15.49
CA ALA A 86 0.81 -14.25 15.86
C ALA A 86 -0.36 -13.41 16.39
N GLY A 87 -0.08 -12.38 17.21
CA GLY A 87 -1.10 -11.44 17.67
C GLY A 87 -1.72 -10.64 16.53
N LEU A 88 -0.92 -10.20 15.55
CA LEU A 88 -1.42 -9.50 14.36
C LEU A 88 -2.35 -10.37 13.52
N GLU A 89 -1.97 -11.63 13.27
CA GLU A 89 -2.78 -12.60 12.53
C GLU A 89 -4.08 -12.93 13.29
N GLN A 90 -3.99 -13.11 14.61
CA GLN A 90 -5.15 -13.39 15.47
C GLN A 90 -6.20 -12.28 15.36
N VAL A 91 -5.80 -10.99 15.52
CA VAL A 91 -6.76 -9.89 15.47
C VAL A 91 -7.30 -9.59 14.07
N ALA A 92 -6.56 -9.96 13.03
CA ALA A 92 -7.03 -9.88 11.66
C ALA A 92 -8.16 -10.89 11.35
N ALA A 93 -8.21 -12.01 12.06
CA ALA A 93 -9.18 -13.09 11.85
C ALA A 93 -10.34 -13.10 12.86
N LEU A 94 -10.42 -12.14 13.80
CA LEU A 94 -11.43 -12.12 14.88
C LEU A 94 -12.87 -12.19 14.33
N PRO A 95 -13.72 -13.08 14.86
CA PRO A 95 -15.14 -13.11 14.46
C PRO A 95 -15.88 -11.81 14.73
N ALA A 96 -15.48 -11.08 15.78
CA ALA A 96 -16.08 -9.80 16.17
C ALA A 96 -15.77 -8.64 15.22
N ALA A 97 -14.78 -8.79 14.31
CA ALA A 97 -14.42 -7.83 13.29
C ALA A 97 -14.90 -8.31 11.91
N GLY A 98 -15.87 -7.65 11.34
CA GLY A 98 -16.30 -7.90 9.95
C GLY A 98 -15.33 -7.29 8.95
N TYR A 99 -14.70 -6.15 9.30
CA TYR A 99 -13.82 -5.38 8.44
C TYR A 99 -12.40 -5.32 8.99
N VAL A 100 -11.42 -5.38 8.10
CA VAL A 100 -10.00 -5.26 8.43
C VAL A 100 -9.37 -4.18 7.56
N MET A 101 -8.92 -3.07 8.16
CA MET A 101 -8.07 -2.09 7.50
C MET A 101 -6.63 -2.61 7.51
N ALA A 102 -6.14 -3.01 6.35
CA ALA A 102 -4.79 -3.55 6.16
C ALA A 102 -3.81 -2.43 5.81
N ALA A 103 -3.23 -1.76 6.81
CA ALA A 103 -2.38 -0.59 6.65
C ALA A 103 -0.96 -0.74 7.25
N ILE A 104 -0.49 -1.97 7.47
CA ILE A 104 0.92 -2.24 7.79
C ILE A 104 1.74 -2.10 6.51
N VAL A 105 2.78 -1.28 6.52
CA VAL A 105 3.63 -1.00 5.36
C VAL A 105 4.61 -2.15 5.10
N GLY A 106 4.83 -2.48 3.83
CA GLY A 106 5.84 -3.44 3.39
C GLY A 106 5.44 -4.90 3.60
N ALA A 107 6.43 -5.79 3.46
CA ALA A 107 6.25 -7.24 3.56
C ALA A 107 5.64 -7.71 4.89
N ALA A 108 5.84 -6.95 5.98
CA ALA A 108 5.31 -7.27 7.31
C ALA A 108 3.77 -7.32 7.37
N GLY A 109 3.09 -6.67 6.44
CA GLY A 109 1.64 -6.70 6.33
C GLY A 109 1.07 -7.95 5.65
N LEU A 110 1.88 -8.77 4.98
CA LEU A 110 1.43 -9.90 4.18
C LEU A 110 0.67 -10.94 5.03
N LEU A 111 1.28 -11.45 6.10
CA LEU A 111 0.70 -12.53 6.91
C LEU A 111 -0.63 -12.14 7.56
N PRO A 112 -0.74 -10.99 8.28
CA PRO A 112 -2.01 -10.62 8.89
C PRO A 112 -3.09 -10.29 7.85
N THR A 113 -2.73 -9.71 6.68
CA THR A 113 -3.71 -9.44 5.63
C THR A 113 -4.22 -10.73 4.98
N LEU A 114 -3.33 -11.72 4.78
CA LEU A 114 -3.72 -13.05 4.30
C LEU A 114 -4.58 -13.80 5.33
N ALA A 115 -4.33 -13.64 6.64
CA ALA A 115 -5.18 -14.18 7.69
C ALA A 115 -6.60 -13.61 7.64
N ALA A 116 -6.74 -12.30 7.37
CA ALA A 116 -8.04 -11.67 7.14
C ALA A 116 -8.76 -12.25 5.91
N ALA A 117 -8.04 -12.48 4.80
CA ALA A 117 -8.60 -13.09 3.60
C ALA A 117 -9.10 -14.50 3.86
N ARG A 118 -8.30 -15.32 4.54
CA ARG A 118 -8.67 -16.70 4.94
C ARG A 118 -9.83 -16.76 5.92
N ALA A 119 -10.07 -15.69 6.67
CA ALA A 119 -11.21 -15.57 7.57
C ALA A 119 -12.46 -14.94 6.91
N GLY A 120 -12.48 -14.76 5.58
CA GLY A 120 -13.62 -14.26 4.82
C GLY A 120 -14.02 -12.82 5.17
N LYS A 121 -13.04 -11.95 5.54
CA LYS A 121 -13.32 -10.57 5.96
C LYS A 121 -13.51 -9.63 4.77
N ARG A 122 -14.18 -8.48 5.01
CA ARG A 122 -14.03 -7.32 4.15
C ARG A 122 -12.69 -6.68 4.45
N ILE A 123 -11.78 -6.71 3.47
CA ILE A 123 -10.41 -6.20 3.58
C ILE A 123 -10.35 -4.85 2.87
N LEU A 124 -10.01 -3.83 3.63
CA LEU A 124 -9.74 -2.48 3.16
C LEU A 124 -8.23 -2.40 2.91
N LEU A 125 -7.80 -2.67 1.68
CA LEU A 125 -6.40 -2.92 1.36
C LEU A 125 -5.64 -1.63 1.10
N ALA A 126 -4.80 -1.21 2.04
CA ALA A 126 -3.82 -0.13 1.90
C ALA A 126 -2.38 -0.65 1.80
N ASN A 127 -2.14 -1.92 2.14
CA ASN A 127 -0.86 -2.61 2.01
C ASN A 127 -0.75 -3.27 0.64
N LYS A 128 -0.28 -2.53 -0.36
CA LYS A 128 -0.11 -3.04 -1.74
C LYS A 128 0.91 -4.18 -1.81
N GLU A 129 1.91 -4.17 -0.94
CA GLU A 129 2.98 -5.15 -0.93
C GLU A 129 2.46 -6.59 -0.73
N ALA A 130 1.33 -6.77 -0.03
CA ALA A 130 0.71 -8.08 0.11
C ALA A 130 0.28 -8.70 -1.24
N LEU A 131 -0.32 -7.90 -2.14
CA LEU A 131 -0.66 -8.33 -3.49
C LEU A 131 0.57 -8.44 -4.40
N VAL A 132 1.50 -7.50 -4.29
CA VAL A 132 2.75 -7.54 -5.07
C VAL A 132 3.51 -8.85 -4.79
N MET A 133 3.67 -9.22 -3.53
CA MET A 133 4.44 -10.41 -3.14
C MET A 133 3.70 -11.72 -3.38
N ALA A 134 2.40 -11.76 -3.07
CA ALA A 134 1.65 -13.01 -2.95
C ALA A 134 0.34 -13.02 -3.78
N GLY A 135 0.24 -12.20 -4.82
CA GLY A 135 -0.98 -12.01 -5.60
C GLY A 135 -1.76 -13.27 -5.93
N PRO A 136 -1.16 -14.33 -6.52
CA PRO A 136 -1.86 -15.58 -6.83
C PRO A 136 -2.49 -16.24 -5.59
N LEU A 137 -1.71 -16.39 -4.51
CA LEU A 137 -2.17 -17.03 -3.27
C LEU A 137 -3.20 -16.16 -2.53
N PHE A 138 -2.99 -14.85 -2.55
CA PHE A 138 -3.89 -13.90 -1.91
C PHE A 138 -5.26 -13.90 -2.59
N MET A 139 -5.30 -13.77 -3.92
CA MET A 139 -6.54 -13.76 -4.69
C MET A 139 -7.25 -15.13 -4.68
N ALA A 140 -6.50 -16.24 -4.58
CA ALA A 140 -7.08 -17.56 -4.33
C ALA A 140 -7.81 -17.59 -2.98
N ALA A 141 -7.17 -17.16 -1.90
CA ALA A 141 -7.78 -17.10 -0.57
C ALA A 141 -9.02 -16.20 -0.54
N VAL A 142 -8.98 -15.03 -1.20
CA VAL A 142 -10.14 -14.12 -1.34
C VAL A 142 -11.32 -14.85 -1.98
N ARG A 143 -11.11 -15.54 -3.12
CA ARG A 143 -12.18 -16.27 -3.82
C ARG A 143 -12.71 -17.46 -3.03
N GLU A 144 -11.81 -18.27 -2.48
CA GLU A 144 -12.17 -19.52 -1.75
C GLU A 144 -12.96 -19.26 -0.47
N GLN A 145 -12.63 -18.19 0.22
CA GLN A 145 -13.27 -17.83 1.50
C GLN A 145 -14.38 -16.79 1.36
N GLY A 146 -14.64 -16.30 0.16
CA GLY A 146 -15.66 -15.28 -0.07
C GLY A 146 -15.32 -13.93 0.61
N ALA A 147 -14.03 -13.64 0.80
CA ALA A 147 -13.60 -12.35 1.32
C ALA A 147 -13.90 -11.25 0.31
N GLU A 148 -14.19 -10.05 0.80
CA GLU A 148 -14.39 -8.88 -0.05
C GLU A 148 -13.14 -7.99 0.01
N LEU A 149 -12.50 -7.77 -1.14
CA LEU A 149 -11.27 -6.99 -1.22
C LEU A 149 -11.55 -5.63 -1.85
N LEU A 150 -11.37 -4.56 -1.08
CA LEU A 150 -11.60 -3.18 -1.51
C LEU A 150 -10.29 -2.37 -1.45
N PRO A 151 -9.88 -1.70 -2.55
CA PRO A 151 -8.65 -0.92 -2.57
C PRO A 151 -8.80 0.37 -1.78
N ILE A 152 -7.75 0.72 -1.02
CA ILE A 152 -7.62 1.99 -0.31
C ILE A 152 -6.62 2.91 -0.98
N ASP A 153 -5.61 2.37 -1.67
CA ASP A 153 -4.72 3.21 -2.47
C ASP A 153 -5.56 4.10 -3.41
N SER A 154 -5.27 5.40 -3.43
CA SER A 154 -6.16 6.39 -4.06
C SER A 154 -6.41 6.10 -5.53
N GLU A 155 -5.38 5.66 -6.24
CA GLU A 155 -5.43 5.34 -7.65
C GLU A 155 -6.30 4.10 -7.93
N HIS A 156 -6.14 3.05 -7.13
CA HIS A 156 -6.92 1.81 -7.29
C HIS A 156 -8.37 2.00 -6.84
N ASN A 157 -8.58 2.77 -5.78
CA ASN A 157 -9.93 3.14 -5.36
C ASN A 157 -10.64 3.97 -6.45
N ALA A 158 -9.91 4.86 -7.14
CA ALA A 158 -10.43 5.62 -8.27
C ALA A 158 -10.82 4.72 -9.44
N ILE A 159 -9.97 3.74 -9.81
CA ILE A 159 -10.29 2.75 -10.84
C ILE A 159 -11.55 1.98 -10.44
N PHE A 160 -11.61 1.47 -9.21
CA PHE A 160 -12.76 0.72 -8.70
C PHE A 160 -14.06 1.53 -8.78
N GLN A 161 -14.02 2.85 -8.50
CA GLN A 161 -15.16 3.75 -8.63
C GLN A 161 -15.59 3.99 -10.08
N CYS A 162 -14.68 3.85 -11.03
CA CYS A 162 -14.94 4.06 -12.46
C CYS A 162 -15.37 2.77 -13.19
N LEU A 163 -15.26 1.60 -12.55
CA LEU A 163 -15.72 0.33 -13.08
C LEU A 163 -17.25 0.18 -12.91
N PRO A 164 -17.91 -0.64 -13.75
CA PRO A 164 -19.36 -0.87 -13.62
C PRO A 164 -19.73 -1.44 -12.26
N PRO A 165 -20.92 -1.10 -11.71
CA PRO A 165 -21.43 -1.76 -10.52
C PRO A 165 -21.50 -3.27 -10.70
N GLY A 166 -21.02 -4.02 -9.70
CA GLY A 166 -20.98 -5.48 -9.74
C GLY A 166 -19.80 -6.06 -10.52
N PHE A 167 -18.80 -5.24 -10.88
CA PHE A 167 -17.53 -5.76 -11.40
C PHE A 167 -16.93 -6.79 -10.43
N THR A 168 -16.74 -7.99 -10.93
CA THR A 168 -15.98 -9.03 -10.24
C THR A 168 -14.66 -9.17 -10.99
N ALA A 169 -13.54 -9.30 -10.29
CA ALA A 169 -12.18 -9.31 -10.87
C ALA A 169 -11.91 -10.55 -11.77
N ASN A 170 -12.75 -10.75 -12.81
CA ASN A 170 -12.63 -11.87 -13.73
C ASN A 170 -12.06 -11.47 -15.09
N SER A 171 -12.44 -10.31 -15.62
CA SER A 171 -11.94 -9.78 -16.89
C SER A 171 -12.41 -8.33 -17.09
N LEU A 172 -11.52 -7.45 -17.47
CA LEU A 172 -11.85 -6.10 -17.91
C LEU A 172 -12.60 -6.10 -19.24
N ASP A 173 -12.24 -6.98 -20.17
CA ASP A 173 -12.88 -7.09 -21.49
C ASP A 173 -14.36 -7.46 -21.38
N ALA A 174 -14.72 -8.31 -20.41
CA ALA A 174 -16.10 -8.73 -20.19
C ALA A 174 -17.06 -7.58 -19.85
N VAL A 175 -16.52 -6.46 -19.35
CA VAL A 175 -17.29 -5.25 -18.99
C VAL A 175 -16.98 -4.07 -19.94
N GLY A 176 -16.35 -4.32 -21.07
CA GLY A 176 -16.06 -3.33 -22.10
C GLY A 176 -14.98 -2.33 -21.73
N VAL A 177 -14.10 -2.65 -20.78
CA VAL A 177 -12.94 -1.83 -20.44
C VAL A 177 -11.81 -2.16 -21.39
N ARG A 178 -11.28 -1.13 -22.06
CA ARG A 178 -10.12 -1.25 -22.95
C ARG A 178 -8.81 -1.23 -22.17
N ARG A 179 -8.65 -0.27 -21.25
CA ARG A 179 -7.46 -0.12 -20.42
C ARG A 179 -7.72 0.72 -19.18
N ILE A 180 -6.82 0.57 -18.23
CA ILE A 180 -6.69 1.41 -17.04
C ILE A 180 -5.64 2.49 -17.33
N LEU A 181 -5.96 3.75 -17.00
CA LEU A 181 -5.03 4.86 -17.01
C LEU A 181 -4.66 5.19 -15.57
N LEU A 182 -3.56 4.60 -15.11
CA LEU A 182 -3.07 4.72 -13.73
C LEU A 182 -2.29 6.02 -13.59
N THR A 183 -2.84 7.01 -12.87
CA THR A 183 -2.18 8.31 -12.74
C THR A 183 -1.13 8.33 -11.63
N GLY A 184 -0.18 9.25 -11.71
CA GLY A 184 0.79 9.54 -10.66
C GLY A 184 1.31 10.97 -10.78
N SER A 185 1.75 11.57 -9.66
CA SER A 185 2.27 12.94 -9.65
C SER A 185 3.57 13.13 -10.46
N GLY A 186 4.31 12.04 -10.69
CA GLY A 186 5.67 12.06 -11.22
C GLY A 186 6.74 12.33 -10.16
N GLY A 187 6.34 12.48 -8.89
CA GLY A 187 7.25 12.68 -7.76
C GLY A 187 7.96 14.05 -7.76
N PRO A 188 8.83 14.29 -6.76
CA PRO A 188 9.53 15.57 -6.60
C PRO A 188 10.59 15.84 -7.70
N PHE A 189 11.07 14.79 -8.38
CA PHE A 189 12.18 14.91 -9.34
C PHE A 189 11.77 14.84 -10.80
N ARG A 190 10.47 15.01 -11.09
CA ARG A 190 9.92 14.94 -12.46
C ARG A 190 10.63 15.87 -13.46
N THR A 191 11.07 17.03 -13.03
CA THR A 191 11.72 18.05 -13.87
C THR A 191 13.19 18.32 -13.50
N THR A 192 13.73 17.60 -12.52
CA THR A 192 15.13 17.75 -12.10
C THR A 192 16.07 17.28 -13.21
N PRO A 193 17.14 17.99 -13.58
CA PRO A 193 18.14 17.51 -14.52
C PRO A 193 18.71 16.15 -14.12
N LEU A 194 18.91 15.24 -15.09
CA LEU A 194 19.34 13.86 -14.81
C LEU A 194 20.67 13.78 -14.05
N GLU A 195 21.61 14.66 -14.42
CA GLU A 195 22.93 14.75 -13.80
C GLU A 195 22.88 15.15 -12.32
N GLN A 196 21.79 15.77 -11.88
CA GLN A 196 21.62 16.19 -10.49
C GLN A 196 20.99 15.09 -9.62
N LEU A 197 20.42 14.05 -10.20
CA LEU A 197 19.73 13.00 -9.44
C LEU A 197 20.66 12.22 -8.52
N SER A 198 21.96 12.12 -8.84
CA SER A 198 22.94 11.45 -7.99
C SER A 198 23.20 12.18 -6.67
N GLU A 199 22.94 13.48 -6.62
CA GLU A 199 23.23 14.35 -5.48
C GLU A 199 22.01 14.62 -4.59
N VAL A 200 20.80 14.10 -4.98
CA VAL A 200 19.61 14.35 -4.19
C VAL A 200 19.65 13.64 -2.84
N THR A 201 19.17 14.34 -1.83
CA THR A 201 19.20 13.88 -0.44
C THR A 201 17.90 13.18 -0.05
N PRO A 202 17.91 12.35 1.02
CA PRO A 202 16.69 11.76 1.57
C PRO A 202 15.59 12.77 1.89
N ASN A 203 15.95 13.95 2.39
CA ASN A 203 14.95 14.98 2.72
C ASN A 203 14.28 15.55 1.46
N GLN A 204 15.04 15.76 0.37
CA GLN A 204 14.48 16.18 -0.91
C GLN A 204 13.57 15.09 -1.52
N ALA A 205 13.97 13.81 -1.45
CA ALA A 205 13.15 12.71 -1.93
C ALA A 205 11.85 12.54 -1.11
N CYS A 206 11.87 12.88 0.19
CA CYS A 206 10.69 12.85 1.04
C CYS A 206 9.78 14.08 0.91
N ALA A 207 10.20 15.14 0.19
CA ALA A 207 9.41 16.36 -0.02
C ALA A 207 8.44 16.19 -1.20
N HIS A 208 7.39 15.36 -1.02
CA HIS A 208 6.39 15.15 -2.05
C HIS A 208 5.53 16.42 -2.26
N PRO A 209 5.25 16.84 -3.53
CA PRO A 209 4.59 18.11 -3.81
C PRO A 209 3.13 18.19 -3.31
N ASN A 210 2.40 17.08 -3.30
CA ASN A 210 0.95 17.06 -3.06
C ASN A 210 0.52 16.25 -1.83
N TRP A 211 1.33 15.27 -1.38
CA TRP A 211 0.96 14.32 -0.35
C TRP A 211 1.93 14.36 0.85
N GLN A 212 1.38 14.26 2.06
CA GLN A 212 2.18 13.97 3.26
C GLN A 212 2.15 12.45 3.52
N MET A 213 3.27 11.81 3.26
CA MET A 213 3.39 10.35 3.33
C MET A 213 4.54 9.91 4.22
N GLY A 214 4.54 8.63 4.59
CA GLY A 214 5.69 8.00 5.24
C GLY A 214 6.96 8.06 4.38
N ARG A 215 8.14 8.00 5.01
CA ARG A 215 9.42 8.19 4.32
C ARG A 215 9.67 7.15 3.21
N LYS A 216 9.33 5.87 3.45
CA LYS A 216 9.50 4.79 2.44
C LYS A 216 8.72 5.10 1.18
N ILE A 217 7.40 5.32 1.31
CA ILE A 217 6.53 5.56 0.16
C ILE A 217 6.85 6.89 -0.55
N SER A 218 7.39 7.90 0.16
CA SER A 218 7.86 9.14 -0.47
C SER A 218 9.05 8.91 -1.38
N VAL A 219 10.02 8.08 -0.98
CA VAL A 219 11.15 7.68 -1.84
C VAL A 219 10.67 6.81 -3.00
N ASP A 220 9.73 5.89 -2.77
CA ASP A 220 9.11 5.09 -3.84
C ASP A 220 8.38 5.98 -4.87
N SER A 221 7.72 7.04 -4.41
CA SER A 221 7.13 8.05 -5.31
C SER A 221 8.20 8.81 -6.10
N ALA A 222 9.31 9.16 -5.45
CA ALA A 222 10.42 9.88 -6.08
C ALA A 222 11.13 9.05 -7.17
N THR A 223 11.19 7.73 -7.03
CA THR A 223 11.74 6.78 -8.01
C THR A 223 10.73 6.25 -9.01
N LEU A 224 9.44 6.57 -8.86
CA LEU A 224 8.29 5.92 -9.50
C LEU A 224 8.18 4.40 -9.21
N MET A 225 8.92 3.86 -8.25
CA MET A 225 8.70 2.49 -7.78
C MET A 225 7.30 2.33 -7.16
N ASN A 226 6.79 3.35 -6.45
CA ASN A 226 5.42 3.31 -5.94
C ASN A 226 4.43 3.02 -7.07
N LYS A 227 4.57 3.71 -8.21
CA LYS A 227 3.73 3.49 -9.39
C LYS A 227 3.97 2.12 -10.00
N GLY A 228 5.20 1.61 -9.99
CA GLY A 228 5.51 0.24 -10.39
C GLY A 228 4.82 -0.82 -9.53
N LEU A 229 4.84 -0.67 -8.20
CA LEU A 229 4.11 -1.56 -7.30
C LEU A 229 2.61 -1.47 -7.50
N GLU A 230 2.09 -0.30 -7.81
CA GLU A 230 0.68 -0.07 -8.13
C GLU A 230 0.25 -0.71 -9.45
N VAL A 231 1.12 -0.79 -10.46
CA VAL A 231 0.86 -1.57 -11.68
C VAL A 231 0.64 -3.05 -11.35
N ILE A 232 1.50 -3.62 -10.50
CA ILE A 232 1.37 -5.01 -10.07
C ILE A 232 0.09 -5.22 -9.23
N GLU A 233 -0.23 -4.28 -8.34
CA GLU A 233 -1.46 -4.32 -7.56
C GLU A 233 -2.70 -4.25 -8.45
N ALA A 234 -2.73 -3.35 -9.46
CA ALA A 234 -3.83 -3.21 -10.41
C ALA A 234 -4.06 -4.49 -11.23
N HIS A 235 -2.97 -5.16 -11.63
CA HIS A 235 -3.05 -6.47 -12.29
C HIS A 235 -3.86 -7.47 -11.47
N TRP A 236 -3.58 -7.59 -10.17
CA TRP A 236 -4.27 -8.54 -9.30
C TRP A 236 -5.69 -8.11 -8.93
N LEU A 237 -5.89 -6.83 -8.62
CA LEU A 237 -7.19 -6.30 -8.20
C LEU A 237 -8.24 -6.36 -9.32
N PHE A 238 -7.83 -6.07 -10.54
CA PHE A 238 -8.74 -5.87 -11.68
C PHE A 238 -8.60 -6.93 -12.77
N ALA A 239 -7.77 -7.95 -12.57
CA ALA A 239 -7.42 -8.94 -13.58
C ALA A 239 -6.99 -8.28 -14.92
N ALA A 240 -6.29 -7.16 -14.85
CA ALA A 240 -5.77 -6.43 -16.00
C ALA A 240 -4.46 -7.06 -16.49
N SER A 241 -4.29 -7.26 -17.79
CA SER A 241 -2.98 -7.61 -18.34
C SER A 241 -2.02 -6.41 -18.25
N PRO A 242 -0.68 -6.63 -18.27
CA PRO A 242 0.27 -5.52 -18.28
C PRO A 242 0.01 -4.50 -19.39
N GLU A 243 -0.43 -4.93 -20.56
CA GLU A 243 -0.74 -4.08 -21.73
C GLU A 243 -2.02 -3.27 -21.54
N GLN A 244 -2.89 -3.69 -20.63
CA GLN A 244 -4.10 -2.95 -20.26
C GLN A 244 -3.87 -1.90 -19.19
N ILE A 245 -2.64 -1.74 -18.67
CA ILE A 245 -2.31 -0.76 -17.64
C ILE A 245 -1.33 0.26 -18.22
N GLU A 246 -1.80 1.48 -18.44
CA GLU A 246 -0.98 2.60 -18.88
C GLU A 246 -0.74 3.58 -17.72
N VAL A 247 0.54 3.91 -17.48
CA VAL A 247 0.90 4.92 -16.48
C VAL A 247 0.88 6.31 -17.11
N VAL A 248 0.17 7.23 -16.46
CA VAL A 248 0.04 8.64 -16.89
C VAL A 248 0.49 9.57 -15.78
N VAL A 249 1.46 10.43 -16.06
CA VAL A 249 1.91 11.45 -15.10
C VAL A 249 0.94 12.62 -15.11
N HIS A 250 0.33 12.91 -13.94
CA HIS A 250 -0.60 13.98 -13.69
C HIS A 250 -0.14 14.82 -12.49
N PRO A 251 0.63 15.91 -12.70
CA PRO A 251 1.32 16.63 -11.62
C PRO A 251 0.40 17.19 -10.54
N GLN A 252 -0.83 17.57 -10.89
CA GLN A 252 -1.78 18.17 -9.97
C GLN A 252 -2.40 17.14 -9.00
N SER A 253 -2.33 15.84 -9.32
CA SER A 253 -2.89 14.73 -8.53
C SER A 253 -4.36 14.93 -8.12
N VAL A 254 -5.15 15.60 -8.96
CA VAL A 254 -6.59 15.81 -8.77
C VAL A 254 -7.39 14.66 -9.37
N ILE A 255 -6.97 14.17 -10.55
CA ILE A 255 -7.46 12.92 -11.12
C ILE A 255 -6.62 11.80 -10.52
N HIS A 256 -7.30 10.93 -9.75
CA HIS A 256 -6.62 9.84 -9.06
C HIS A 256 -6.41 8.61 -9.93
N SER A 257 -7.26 8.34 -10.91
CA SER A 257 -7.06 7.44 -12.07
C SER A 257 -8.27 7.47 -13.00
N MET A 258 -8.17 6.79 -14.14
CA MET A 258 -9.20 6.76 -15.18
C MET A 258 -9.34 5.35 -15.75
N VAL A 259 -10.52 5.06 -16.33
CA VAL A 259 -10.82 3.82 -17.05
C VAL A 259 -11.31 4.19 -18.44
N GLU A 260 -10.64 3.67 -19.47
CA GLU A 260 -11.02 3.85 -20.88
C GLU A 260 -11.82 2.63 -21.36
N TYR A 261 -12.96 2.90 -21.97
CA TYR A 261 -13.87 1.90 -22.50
C TYR A 261 -13.74 1.70 -24.01
N VAL A 262 -14.22 0.57 -24.51
CA VAL A 262 -14.15 0.21 -25.95
C VAL A 262 -14.95 1.14 -26.86
N ASP A 263 -15.91 1.88 -26.32
CA ASP A 263 -16.69 2.90 -27.04
C ASP A 263 -15.98 4.26 -27.15
N GLY A 264 -14.77 4.38 -26.59
CA GLY A 264 -13.99 5.61 -26.55
C GLY A 264 -14.28 6.51 -25.34
N SER A 265 -15.21 6.12 -24.45
CA SER A 265 -15.48 6.86 -23.22
C SER A 265 -14.33 6.70 -22.23
N VAL A 266 -14.02 7.77 -21.47
CA VAL A 266 -13.08 7.73 -20.36
C VAL A 266 -13.79 8.22 -19.10
N LEU A 267 -13.86 7.36 -18.07
CA LEU A 267 -14.35 7.72 -16.76
C LEU A 267 -13.17 8.02 -15.83
N ALA A 268 -13.27 9.08 -15.05
CA ALA A 268 -12.24 9.53 -14.13
C ALA A 268 -12.82 9.82 -12.75
N GLN A 269 -12.13 9.41 -11.71
CA GLN A 269 -12.45 9.85 -10.35
C GLN A 269 -11.53 11.03 -9.98
N LEU A 270 -12.15 12.09 -9.51
CA LEU A 270 -11.48 13.31 -9.08
C LEU A 270 -11.76 13.57 -7.60
N GLY A 271 -10.76 14.10 -6.89
CA GLY A 271 -10.87 14.47 -5.49
C GLY A 271 -9.70 15.31 -5.00
N GLN A 272 -9.85 15.89 -3.80
CA GLN A 272 -8.69 16.41 -3.09
C GLN A 272 -7.76 15.24 -2.71
N PRO A 273 -6.44 15.45 -2.65
CA PRO A 273 -5.49 14.43 -2.19
C PRO A 273 -5.65 14.19 -0.67
N ASP A 274 -6.66 13.43 -0.30
CA ASP A 274 -7.04 13.12 1.08
C ASP A 274 -7.48 11.65 1.19
N MET A 275 -6.71 10.86 1.96
CA MET A 275 -6.95 9.42 2.12
C MET A 275 -8.27 9.09 2.82
N ARG A 276 -8.92 10.04 3.49
CA ARG A 276 -10.24 9.82 4.07
C ARG A 276 -11.31 9.55 3.00
N THR A 277 -11.11 10.06 1.78
CA THR A 277 -12.05 9.81 0.66
C THR A 277 -12.10 8.32 0.27
N PRO A 278 -10.99 7.66 -0.12
CA PRO A 278 -11.03 6.23 -0.44
C PRO A 278 -11.35 5.35 0.78
N ILE A 279 -10.93 5.75 1.98
CA ILE A 279 -11.27 5.04 3.23
C ILE A 279 -12.78 5.05 3.47
N ALA A 280 -13.43 6.21 3.40
CA ALA A 280 -14.87 6.32 3.60
C ALA A 280 -15.65 5.58 2.51
N HIS A 281 -15.19 5.63 1.25
CA HIS A 281 -15.80 4.89 0.15
C HIS A 281 -15.76 3.38 0.40
N ALA A 282 -14.59 2.83 0.75
CA ALA A 282 -14.45 1.39 0.98
C ALA A 282 -15.17 0.90 2.26
N LEU A 283 -15.20 1.71 3.33
CA LEU A 283 -15.97 1.41 4.54
C LEU A 283 -17.47 1.31 4.26
N ALA A 284 -18.00 2.16 3.37
CA ALA A 284 -19.43 2.27 3.12
C ALA A 284 -19.91 1.46 1.91
N TRP A 285 -19.01 1.00 1.05
CA TRP A 285 -19.38 0.31 -0.18
C TRP A 285 -20.53 -0.68 0.00
N PRO A 286 -21.60 -0.65 -0.88
CA PRO A 286 -21.74 0.18 -2.08
C PRO A 286 -22.26 1.61 -1.84
N GLU A 287 -22.56 1.99 -0.60
CA GLU A 287 -23.03 3.32 -0.23
C GLU A 287 -21.89 4.35 -0.20
N ARG A 288 -22.23 5.60 0.13
CA ARG A 288 -21.28 6.68 0.36
C ARG A 288 -21.42 7.25 1.77
N LEU A 289 -20.27 7.55 2.42
CA LEU A 289 -20.20 8.21 3.73
C LEU A 289 -19.53 9.57 3.62
N ALA A 290 -19.86 10.46 4.53
CA ALA A 290 -19.12 11.70 4.71
C ALA A 290 -17.73 11.41 5.25
N SER A 291 -16.69 11.67 4.44
CA SER A 291 -15.32 11.40 4.79
C SER A 291 -14.67 12.44 5.72
N GLY A 292 -15.22 13.67 5.72
CA GLY A 292 -14.59 14.85 6.31
C GLY A 292 -13.52 15.50 5.44
N ALA A 293 -13.24 14.97 4.25
CA ALA A 293 -12.36 15.60 3.28
C ALA A 293 -13.01 16.83 2.66
N ALA A 294 -12.19 17.81 2.25
CA ALA A 294 -12.66 19.00 1.55
C ALA A 294 -13.14 18.66 0.13
N PHE A 295 -14.16 19.37 -0.33
CA PHE A 295 -14.62 19.25 -1.71
C PHE A 295 -13.71 19.97 -2.68
N LEU A 296 -13.63 19.47 -3.93
CA LEU A 296 -12.94 20.15 -5.01
C LEU A 296 -13.66 21.45 -5.39
N ASN A 297 -12.88 22.51 -5.58
CA ASN A 297 -13.37 23.74 -6.16
C ASN A 297 -12.89 23.85 -7.63
N PHE A 298 -13.77 23.47 -8.56
CA PHE A 298 -13.44 23.45 -9.99
C PHE A 298 -13.09 24.83 -10.56
N THR A 299 -13.59 25.92 -9.97
CA THR A 299 -13.28 27.28 -10.44
C THR A 299 -11.87 27.72 -10.08
N GLN A 300 -11.22 27.02 -9.13
CA GLN A 300 -9.82 27.22 -8.75
C GLN A 300 -8.85 26.29 -9.47
N LEU A 301 -9.36 25.22 -10.12
CA LEU A 301 -8.59 24.34 -10.96
C LEU A 301 -8.30 25.00 -12.31
N ALA A 302 -7.09 25.56 -12.46
CA ALA A 302 -6.74 26.30 -13.68
C ALA A 302 -6.58 25.38 -14.90
N LYS A 303 -5.93 24.22 -14.73
CA LYS A 303 -5.68 23.23 -15.78
C LYS A 303 -5.36 21.85 -15.20
N LEU A 304 -5.55 20.83 -16.04
CA LEU A 304 -5.12 19.46 -15.79
C LEU A 304 -4.08 19.10 -16.85
N GLU A 305 -2.92 18.61 -16.43
CA GLU A 305 -1.80 18.26 -17.31
C GLU A 305 -1.54 16.78 -17.26
N PHE A 306 -1.21 16.20 -18.42
CA PHE A 306 -0.89 14.79 -18.56
C PHE A 306 0.39 14.63 -19.37
N GLN A 307 1.26 13.72 -18.95
CA GLN A 307 2.54 13.44 -19.59
C GLN A 307 2.78 11.91 -19.56
N ALA A 308 3.52 11.42 -20.53
CA ALA A 308 4.05 10.07 -20.48
C ALA A 308 5.15 9.97 -19.41
N PRO A 309 5.30 8.82 -18.73
CA PRO A 309 6.42 8.59 -17.82
C PRO A 309 7.75 8.52 -18.60
N ASP A 310 8.80 9.08 -18.02
CA ASP A 310 10.18 9.00 -18.55
C ASP A 310 10.87 7.78 -17.94
N PHE A 311 10.91 6.66 -18.65
CA PHE A 311 11.54 5.41 -18.19
C PHE A 311 13.06 5.54 -18.01
N GLY A 312 13.74 6.40 -18.78
CA GLY A 312 15.17 6.67 -18.59
C GLY A 312 15.46 7.38 -17.28
N ARG A 313 14.57 8.26 -16.86
CA ARG A 313 14.62 8.96 -15.56
C ARG A 313 14.20 8.06 -14.41
N PHE A 314 13.24 7.18 -14.63
CA PHE A 314 12.60 6.36 -13.62
C PHE A 314 12.68 4.86 -13.97
N PRO A 315 13.90 4.28 -13.97
CA PRO A 315 14.08 2.86 -14.34
C PRO A 315 13.33 1.89 -13.40
N CYS A 316 13.05 2.30 -12.14
CA CYS A 316 12.27 1.48 -11.21
C CYS A 316 10.88 1.12 -11.75
N LEU A 317 10.24 2.01 -12.50
CA LEU A 317 8.94 1.73 -13.12
C LEU A 317 9.07 0.63 -14.19
N GLN A 318 10.11 0.68 -15.01
CA GLN A 318 10.38 -0.35 -16.02
C GLN A 318 10.69 -1.70 -15.38
N LEU A 319 11.49 -1.72 -14.29
CA LEU A 319 11.80 -2.93 -13.54
C LEU A 319 10.54 -3.59 -12.96
N ALA A 320 9.56 -2.80 -12.53
CA ALA A 320 8.31 -3.32 -12.01
C ALA A 320 7.45 -3.98 -13.11
N PHE A 321 7.36 -3.38 -14.31
CA PHE A 321 6.71 -4.02 -15.46
C PHE A 321 7.41 -5.33 -15.83
N ALA A 322 8.74 -5.33 -15.92
CA ALA A 322 9.52 -6.53 -16.23
C ALA A 322 9.32 -7.64 -15.18
N ALA A 323 9.26 -7.28 -13.89
CA ALA A 323 8.98 -8.25 -12.83
C ALA A 323 7.57 -8.83 -12.92
N LEU A 324 6.57 -8.00 -13.28
CA LEU A 324 5.19 -8.46 -13.50
C LEU A 324 5.11 -9.43 -14.69
N GLU A 325 5.75 -9.09 -15.82
CA GLU A 325 5.80 -9.94 -17.02
C GLU A 325 6.53 -11.27 -16.77
N THR A 326 7.62 -11.23 -16.00
CA THR A 326 8.37 -12.44 -15.59
C THR A 326 7.52 -13.35 -14.70
N GLY A 327 6.67 -12.77 -13.84
CA GLY A 327 5.77 -13.52 -12.97
C GLY A 327 6.49 -14.28 -11.85
N GLY A 328 5.85 -15.32 -11.33
CA GLY A 328 6.39 -16.11 -10.23
C GLY A 328 6.81 -15.25 -9.05
N THR A 329 7.98 -15.52 -8.47
CA THR A 329 8.50 -14.77 -7.31
C THR A 329 9.17 -13.43 -7.69
N ALA A 330 9.26 -13.05 -8.98
CA ALA A 330 9.94 -11.82 -9.40
C ALA A 330 9.37 -10.54 -8.74
N PRO A 331 8.04 -10.34 -8.60
CA PRO A 331 7.49 -9.19 -7.88
C PRO A 331 7.87 -9.17 -6.38
N ALA A 332 7.96 -10.32 -5.73
CA ALA A 332 8.39 -10.40 -4.33
C ALA A 332 9.89 -10.04 -4.18
N ILE A 333 10.73 -10.49 -5.12
CA ILE A 333 12.15 -10.13 -5.19
C ILE A 333 12.31 -8.63 -5.40
N LEU A 334 11.57 -8.04 -6.35
CA LEU A 334 11.54 -6.59 -6.61
C LEU A 334 11.20 -5.81 -5.34
N ASN A 335 10.14 -6.19 -4.64
CA ASN A 335 9.69 -5.50 -3.42
C ASN A 335 10.75 -5.59 -2.32
N ALA A 336 11.32 -6.76 -2.07
CA ALA A 336 12.34 -6.96 -1.04
C ALA A 336 13.61 -6.15 -1.33
N ALA A 337 14.09 -6.17 -2.58
CA ALA A 337 15.23 -5.38 -3.02
C ALA A 337 14.98 -3.88 -2.86
N ASN A 338 13.79 -3.40 -3.25
CA ASN A 338 13.41 -2.01 -3.10
C ASN A 338 13.34 -1.57 -1.64
N GLU A 339 12.76 -2.36 -0.73
CA GLU A 339 12.72 -2.04 0.70
C GLU A 339 14.14 -1.86 1.27
N ILE A 340 15.08 -2.76 0.92
CA ILE A 340 16.47 -2.66 1.36
C ILE A 340 17.18 -1.43 0.75
N ALA A 341 17.00 -1.19 -0.55
CA ALA A 341 17.61 -0.06 -1.24
C ALA A 341 17.11 1.29 -0.71
N VAL A 342 15.79 1.41 -0.52
CA VAL A 342 15.18 2.63 0.05
C VAL A 342 15.66 2.88 1.47
N GLN A 343 15.75 1.85 2.31
CA GLN A 343 16.27 1.98 3.66
C GLN A 343 17.73 2.44 3.65
N ALA A 344 18.58 1.84 2.81
CA ALA A 344 19.97 2.23 2.67
C ALA A 344 20.15 3.68 2.17
N PHE A 345 19.28 4.13 1.25
CA PHE A 345 19.27 5.52 0.81
C PHE A 345 18.85 6.47 1.96
N LEU A 346 17.81 6.14 2.70
CA LEU A 346 17.36 6.93 3.84
C LEU A 346 18.42 7.07 4.94
N GLU A 347 19.25 6.04 5.08
CA GLU A 347 20.42 6.01 5.97
C GLU A 347 21.69 6.63 5.34
N ARG A 348 21.60 7.13 4.10
CA ARG A 348 22.72 7.72 3.33
C ARG A 348 23.88 6.74 3.06
N ARG A 349 23.58 5.46 2.98
CA ARG A 349 24.58 4.42 2.63
C ARG A 349 24.73 4.25 1.12
N ILE A 350 23.72 4.66 0.34
CA ILE A 350 23.78 4.67 -1.12
C ILE A 350 23.20 5.99 -1.66
N ARG A 351 23.52 6.31 -2.92
CA ARG A 351 22.93 7.44 -3.64
C ARG A 351 21.53 7.11 -4.14
N PHE A 352 20.73 8.15 -4.46
CA PHE A 352 19.37 7.99 -5.00
C PHE A 352 19.34 7.11 -6.26
N THR A 353 20.25 7.36 -7.20
CA THR A 353 20.32 6.61 -8.47
C THR A 353 20.72 5.15 -8.27
N ALA A 354 21.38 4.80 -7.17
CA ALA A 354 21.73 3.42 -6.85
C ALA A 354 20.53 2.56 -6.44
N ILE A 355 19.39 3.16 -6.07
CA ILE A 355 18.17 2.40 -5.72
C ILE A 355 17.79 1.46 -6.86
N ALA A 356 17.65 1.98 -8.08
CA ALA A 356 17.32 1.17 -9.25
C ALA A 356 18.37 0.09 -9.53
N ALA A 357 19.66 0.42 -9.39
CA ALA A 357 20.74 -0.53 -9.63
C ALA A 357 20.75 -1.71 -8.63
N VAL A 358 20.42 -1.46 -7.34
CA VAL A 358 20.24 -2.54 -6.35
C VAL A 358 19.11 -3.46 -6.74
N VAL A 359 17.97 -2.88 -7.16
CA VAL A 359 16.78 -3.67 -7.55
C VAL A 359 17.08 -4.51 -8.80
N GLU A 360 17.66 -3.91 -9.84
CA GLU A 360 18.03 -4.59 -11.09
C GLU A 360 19.00 -5.74 -10.81
N TRP A 361 20.09 -5.47 -10.12
CA TRP A 361 21.05 -6.50 -9.74
C TRP A 361 20.41 -7.66 -8.96
N THR A 362 19.56 -7.34 -8.00
CA THR A 362 18.91 -8.37 -7.19
C THR A 362 18.00 -9.26 -8.03
N LEU A 363 17.23 -8.67 -8.97
CA LEU A 363 16.38 -9.41 -9.91
C LEU A 363 17.20 -10.34 -10.82
N GLU A 364 18.41 -9.95 -11.21
CA GLU A 364 19.31 -10.77 -12.03
C GLU A 364 19.95 -11.93 -11.24
N GLN A 365 20.26 -11.73 -9.95
CA GLN A 365 20.99 -12.72 -9.15
C GLN A 365 20.10 -13.72 -8.44
N VAL A 366 18.85 -13.37 -8.11
CA VAL A 366 17.93 -14.24 -7.41
C VAL A 366 17.06 -15.01 -8.41
N GLY A 367 17.14 -16.34 -8.38
CA GLY A 367 16.34 -17.19 -9.26
C GLY A 367 14.84 -17.05 -9.00
N VAL A 368 14.08 -16.87 -10.10
CA VAL A 368 12.62 -16.82 -10.05
C VAL A 368 12.03 -18.22 -9.97
N SER A 369 11.07 -18.42 -9.07
CA SER A 369 10.36 -19.67 -8.88
C SER A 369 8.86 -19.49 -9.09
N THR A 370 8.15 -20.55 -9.49
CA THR A 370 6.69 -20.57 -9.48
C THR A 370 6.16 -20.48 -8.05
N ILE A 371 5.11 -19.68 -7.85
CA ILE A 371 4.47 -19.52 -6.54
C ILE A 371 3.51 -20.70 -6.30
N GLU A 372 3.94 -21.66 -5.51
CA GLU A 372 3.09 -22.78 -5.06
C GLU A 372 2.64 -22.58 -3.60
N THR A 373 3.51 -22.03 -2.77
CA THR A 373 3.28 -21.88 -1.33
C THR A 373 3.75 -20.50 -0.83
N LEU A 374 3.24 -20.09 0.31
CA LEU A 374 3.72 -18.93 1.04
C LEU A 374 5.22 -19.03 1.39
N THR A 375 5.69 -20.24 1.71
CA THR A 375 7.10 -20.51 2.02
C THR A 375 8.00 -20.17 0.84
N THR A 376 7.59 -20.45 -0.41
CA THR A 376 8.32 -20.09 -1.62
C THR A 376 8.52 -18.57 -1.73
N ILE A 377 7.47 -17.79 -1.45
CA ILE A 377 7.51 -16.32 -1.47
C ILE A 377 8.46 -15.78 -0.40
N LEU A 378 8.32 -16.28 0.83
CA LEU A 378 9.15 -15.84 1.96
C LEU A 378 10.62 -16.21 1.76
N ALA A 379 10.91 -17.35 1.17
CA ALA A 379 12.28 -17.74 0.83
C ALA A 379 12.89 -16.80 -0.24
N ALA A 380 12.11 -16.42 -1.26
CA ALA A 380 12.56 -15.47 -2.29
C ALA A 380 12.79 -14.07 -1.69
N ASP A 381 11.91 -13.60 -0.79
CA ASP A 381 12.08 -12.33 -0.07
C ASP A 381 13.38 -12.31 0.75
N VAL A 382 13.66 -13.37 1.51
CA VAL A 382 14.88 -13.49 2.31
C VAL A 382 16.13 -13.51 1.42
N ALA A 383 16.12 -14.27 0.33
CA ALA A 383 17.23 -14.34 -0.62
C ALA A 383 17.49 -12.98 -1.26
N ALA A 384 16.43 -12.28 -1.70
CA ALA A 384 16.53 -10.95 -2.29
C ALA A 384 17.08 -9.91 -1.31
N ARG A 385 16.66 -9.93 -0.05
CA ARG A 385 17.22 -9.05 1.00
C ARG A 385 18.70 -9.31 1.23
N THR A 386 19.12 -10.57 1.21
CA THR A 386 20.52 -10.94 1.37
C THR A 386 21.37 -10.39 0.22
N VAL A 387 20.99 -10.67 -1.03
CA VAL A 387 21.69 -10.21 -2.24
C VAL A 387 21.74 -8.67 -2.32
N ALA A 388 20.64 -7.98 -2.02
CA ALA A 388 20.60 -6.53 -2.00
C ALA A 388 21.58 -5.93 -0.96
N ASN A 389 21.63 -6.50 0.25
CA ASN A 389 22.57 -6.06 1.29
C ASN A 389 24.04 -6.33 0.91
N GLU A 390 24.34 -7.46 0.27
CA GLU A 390 25.68 -7.79 -0.21
C GLU A 390 26.15 -6.78 -1.27
N TRP A 391 25.28 -6.42 -2.23
CA TRP A 391 25.60 -5.41 -3.23
C TRP A 391 25.92 -4.06 -2.59
N ILE A 392 25.11 -3.61 -1.62
CA ILE A 392 25.30 -2.35 -0.91
C ILE A 392 26.64 -2.37 -0.14
N ALA A 393 26.94 -3.46 0.56
CA ALA A 393 28.18 -3.58 1.32
C ALA A 393 29.43 -3.54 0.42
N ALA A 394 29.38 -4.19 -0.75
CA ALA A 394 30.48 -4.16 -1.72
C ALA A 394 30.76 -2.75 -2.24
N ARG A 395 29.73 -1.99 -2.60
CA ARG A 395 29.86 -0.60 -3.09
C ARG A 395 30.38 0.36 -2.04
N MET A 396 29.91 0.25 -0.80
CA MET A 396 30.44 1.06 0.31
C MET A 396 31.95 0.81 0.52
N ALA A 397 32.41 -0.43 0.35
CA ALA A 397 33.82 -0.76 0.46
C ALA A 397 34.67 -0.21 -0.71
N GLU A 398 34.09 -0.06 -1.92
CA GLU A 398 34.73 0.58 -3.08
C GLU A 398 34.86 2.10 -2.87
N ASP A 399 33.83 2.77 -2.37
CA ASP A 399 33.82 4.23 -2.13
C ASP A 399 34.74 4.66 -0.97
N MET A 400 35.17 3.72 -0.12
CA MET A 400 36.14 3.97 0.98
C MET A 400 37.60 3.78 0.58
N ARG A 401 37.90 3.28 -0.62
CA ARG A 401 39.29 3.07 -1.15
C ARG A 401 39.69 4.21 -2.06
#